data_85948e59cc0ca3bea5330f0586900d73
#
_entry.id   85948e59cc0ca3bea5330f0586900d73
#
_cell.length_a   1.000
_cell.length_b   1.000
_cell.length_c   1.000
_cell.angle_alpha   90.00
_cell.angle_beta   90.00
_cell.angle_gamma   90.00
#
_symmetry.space_group_name_H-M   'P 1'
#
loop_
_entity.id
_entity.type
_entity.pdbx_description
1 polymer ?
#
loop_
_entity_poly.entity_id
_entity_poly.type
_entity_poly.pdbx_seq_one_letter_code
_entity_poly.pdbx_strand_id
1 'polypeptide(L)'
;MEILFYRYNNICEPDLIQTFTDFGITVCTEETEMTDKHVSPQQCALRLTQWLTEHSFAFVFSINFFPAISYTCNRFKVPYVCWSVDSPVPELFSSALKNEWNRIFLFDHAQYQSFHPVNPRRIFYLPLAANVKRWERAVLGMTEKDFAGYGGDVSFVGSLYTEKCRYDRLLHAQPLPAPAFQSTPAALWTD
;
A
#
# COMPACT_ATOMS: atom_id res chain seq x y z
N MET A 1 -9.84 -18.63 11.55
CA MET A 1 -10.14 -17.87 10.32
C MET A 1 -8.89 -17.88 9.48
N GLU A 2 -9.00 -18.16 8.19
CA GLU A 2 -7.87 -18.24 7.26
C GLU A 2 -7.99 -17.14 6.20
N ILE A 3 -6.86 -16.51 5.87
CA ILE A 3 -6.78 -15.45 4.88
C ILE A 3 -5.65 -15.74 3.88
N LEU A 4 -5.77 -15.19 2.66
CA LEU A 4 -4.68 -15.18 1.69
C LEU A 4 -4.03 -13.80 1.65
N PHE A 5 -2.75 -13.72 1.96
CA PHE A 5 -1.95 -12.50 1.92
C PHE A 5 -1.11 -12.47 0.63
N TYR A 6 -1.40 -11.53 -0.26
CA TYR A 6 -0.61 -11.31 -1.47
C TYR A 6 0.63 -10.48 -1.16
N ARG A 7 1.81 -11.04 -1.45
CA ARG A 7 3.11 -10.45 -1.11
C ARG A 7 3.88 -10.04 -2.36
N TYR A 8 4.46 -8.84 -2.29
CA TYR A 8 5.32 -8.30 -3.34
C TYR A 8 6.60 -7.67 -2.77
N ASN A 9 6.96 -8.05 -1.52
CA ASN A 9 8.14 -7.59 -0.79
C ASN A 9 8.02 -6.12 -0.31
N ASN A 10 6.85 -5.73 0.16
CA ASN A 10 6.67 -4.46 0.87
C ASN A 10 7.24 -4.54 2.29
N ILE A 11 7.88 -3.46 2.74
CA ILE A 11 8.54 -3.41 4.07
C ILE A 11 7.57 -3.58 5.25
N CYS A 12 6.28 -3.33 5.05
CA CYS A 12 5.25 -3.48 6.08
C CYS A 12 4.67 -4.90 6.18
N GLU A 13 4.93 -5.78 5.19
CA GLU A 13 4.36 -7.14 5.19
C GLU A 13 4.66 -7.94 6.45
N PRO A 14 5.91 -7.99 6.96
CA PRO A 14 6.22 -8.77 8.15
C PRO A 14 5.44 -8.34 9.38
N ASP A 15 5.26 -7.01 9.56
CA ASP A 15 4.54 -6.46 10.71
C ASP A 15 3.05 -6.77 10.65
N LEU A 16 2.45 -6.73 9.45
CA LEU A 16 1.04 -7.08 9.25
C LEU A 16 0.77 -8.58 9.39
N ILE A 17 1.64 -9.43 8.81
CA ILE A 17 1.53 -10.89 8.95
C ILE A 17 1.64 -11.28 10.43
N GLN A 18 2.61 -10.72 11.16
CA GLN A 18 2.75 -10.94 12.58
C GLN A 18 1.49 -10.51 13.34
N THR A 19 0.94 -9.34 13.00
CA THR A 19 -0.27 -8.82 13.66
C THR A 19 -1.47 -9.74 13.42
N PHE A 20 -1.71 -10.18 12.19
CA PHE A 20 -2.77 -11.15 11.90
C PHE A 20 -2.59 -12.45 12.69
N THR A 21 -1.36 -12.95 12.77
CA THR A 21 -1.03 -14.16 13.54
C THR A 21 -1.27 -13.96 15.04
N ASP A 22 -0.90 -12.81 15.59
CA ASP A 22 -1.13 -12.45 17.00
C ASP A 22 -2.64 -12.41 17.34
N PHE A 23 -3.48 -12.08 16.36
CA PHE A 23 -4.94 -12.15 16.48
C PHE A 23 -5.53 -13.57 16.25
N GLY A 24 -4.70 -14.60 16.08
CA GLY A 24 -5.15 -15.96 15.85
C GLY A 24 -5.69 -16.21 14.44
N ILE A 25 -5.30 -15.38 13.48
CA ILE A 25 -5.65 -15.54 12.07
C ILE A 25 -4.57 -16.38 11.39
N THR A 26 -4.97 -17.43 10.69
CA THR A 26 -4.08 -18.23 9.84
C THR A 26 -3.81 -17.46 8.56
N VAL A 27 -2.54 -17.20 8.26
CA VAL A 27 -2.12 -16.45 7.07
C VAL A 27 -1.46 -17.40 6.08
N CYS A 28 -2.13 -17.65 4.94
CA CYS A 28 -1.51 -18.22 3.76
C CYS A 28 -0.92 -17.10 2.91
N THR A 29 0.22 -17.33 2.26
CA THR A 29 0.91 -16.30 1.48
C THR A 29 1.01 -16.69 0.01
N GLU A 30 0.69 -15.75 -0.89
CA GLU A 30 1.04 -15.82 -2.32
C GLU A 30 2.30 -14.97 -2.54
N GLU A 31 3.39 -15.59 -2.97
CA GLU A 31 4.74 -15.00 -2.96
C GLU A 31 5.38 -14.91 -4.36
N THR A 32 4.64 -15.16 -5.42
CA THR A 32 5.21 -15.20 -6.78
C THR A 32 5.89 -13.87 -7.13
N GLU A 33 5.28 -12.73 -6.78
CA GLU A 33 5.84 -11.40 -7.06
C GLU A 33 7.05 -11.04 -6.18
N MET A 34 7.30 -11.77 -5.11
CA MET A 34 8.52 -11.59 -4.32
C MET A 34 9.77 -12.02 -5.07
N THR A 35 9.65 -13.05 -5.90
CA THR A 35 10.76 -13.64 -6.67
C THR A 35 10.80 -13.13 -8.10
N ASP A 36 9.65 -12.88 -8.70
CA ASP A 36 9.51 -12.34 -10.05
C ASP A 36 8.85 -10.96 -10.02
N LYS A 37 9.64 -9.92 -10.23
CA LYS A 37 9.16 -8.53 -10.27
C LYS A 37 8.41 -8.16 -11.56
N HIS A 38 8.32 -9.09 -12.51
CA HIS A 38 7.67 -8.89 -13.82
C HIS A 38 6.35 -9.65 -13.95
N VAL A 39 5.74 -10.02 -12.82
CA VAL A 39 4.42 -10.67 -12.81
C VAL A 39 3.40 -9.77 -13.50
N SER A 40 2.83 -10.28 -14.59
CA SER A 40 1.77 -9.55 -15.28
C SER A 40 0.44 -9.61 -14.50
N PRO A 41 -0.48 -8.63 -14.72
CA PRO A 41 -1.81 -8.70 -14.11
C PRO A 41 -2.56 -10.00 -14.41
N GLN A 42 -2.33 -10.58 -15.60
CA GLN A 42 -2.92 -11.86 -16.02
C GLN A 42 -2.36 -13.03 -15.22
N GLN A 43 -1.05 -13.06 -14.99
CA GLN A 43 -0.41 -14.10 -14.16
C GLN A 43 -0.86 -13.99 -12.70
N CYS A 44 -0.95 -12.79 -12.16
CA CYS A 44 -1.50 -12.54 -10.83
C CYS A 44 -2.94 -13.09 -10.71
N ALA A 45 -3.81 -12.75 -11.68
CA ALA A 45 -5.20 -13.23 -11.70
C ALA A 45 -5.30 -14.75 -11.81
N LEU A 46 -4.43 -15.39 -12.63
CA LEU A 46 -4.40 -16.84 -12.78
C LEU A 46 -4.00 -17.53 -11.47
N ARG A 47 -2.94 -17.08 -10.82
CA ARG A 47 -2.48 -17.61 -9.53
C ARG A 47 -3.53 -17.46 -8.45
N LEU A 48 -4.13 -16.28 -8.36
CA LEU A 48 -5.19 -16.04 -7.39
C LEU A 48 -6.43 -16.90 -7.68
N THR A 49 -6.78 -17.11 -8.96
CA THR A 49 -7.86 -18.02 -9.34
C THR A 49 -7.61 -19.45 -8.88
N GLN A 50 -6.37 -19.95 -9.00
CA GLN A 50 -5.99 -21.25 -8.49
C GLN A 50 -6.19 -21.35 -6.98
N TRP A 51 -5.62 -20.38 -6.22
CA TRP A 51 -5.80 -20.32 -4.76
C TRP A 51 -7.26 -20.32 -4.34
N LEU A 52 -8.11 -19.48 -4.96
CA LEU A 52 -9.52 -19.35 -4.61
C LEU A 52 -10.39 -20.52 -5.10
N THR A 53 -9.87 -21.38 -6.00
CA THR A 53 -10.54 -22.60 -6.42
C THR A 53 -10.23 -23.76 -5.48
N GLU A 54 -9.00 -23.82 -4.99
CA GLU A 54 -8.51 -24.92 -4.15
C GLU A 54 -8.79 -24.69 -2.65
N HIS A 55 -8.93 -23.43 -2.21
CA HIS A 55 -9.06 -23.05 -0.79
C HIS A 55 -10.19 -22.06 -0.56
N SER A 56 -10.69 -22.04 0.67
CA SER A 56 -11.72 -21.10 1.11
C SER A 56 -11.11 -20.11 2.11
N PHE A 57 -10.97 -18.86 1.69
CA PHE A 57 -10.43 -17.79 2.53
C PHE A 57 -11.55 -16.84 2.98
N ALA A 58 -11.42 -16.31 4.20
CA ALA A 58 -12.33 -15.29 4.71
C ALA A 58 -12.20 -13.98 3.91
N PHE A 59 -10.99 -13.66 3.47
CA PHE A 59 -10.66 -12.56 2.55
C PHE A 59 -9.25 -12.72 1.96
N VAL A 60 -9.01 -12.01 0.87
CA VAL A 60 -7.67 -11.80 0.31
C VAL A 60 -7.17 -10.44 0.80
N PHE A 61 -5.92 -10.36 1.23
CA PHE A 61 -5.30 -9.13 1.70
C PHE A 61 -4.10 -8.74 0.84
N SER A 62 -3.92 -7.44 0.59
CA SER A 62 -2.66 -6.88 0.06
C SER A 62 -2.36 -5.52 0.69
N ILE A 63 -1.08 -5.18 0.74
CA ILE A 63 -0.65 -3.79 0.89
C ILE A 63 -0.78 -3.14 -0.49
N ASN A 64 -1.32 -1.92 -0.55
CA ASN A 64 -1.72 -1.21 -1.75
C ASN A 64 -2.77 -1.94 -2.59
N PHE A 65 -3.35 -1.24 -3.56
CA PHE A 65 -4.44 -1.73 -4.37
C PHE A 65 -3.95 -2.38 -5.65
N PHE A 66 -4.40 -3.62 -5.91
CA PHE A 66 -4.13 -4.35 -7.14
C PHE A 66 -5.42 -4.62 -7.91
N PRO A 67 -5.63 -3.99 -9.08
CA PRO A 67 -6.83 -4.21 -9.90
C PRO A 67 -7.07 -5.67 -10.26
N ALA A 68 -6.01 -6.43 -10.56
CA ALA A 68 -6.11 -7.86 -10.89
C ALA A 68 -6.68 -8.68 -9.73
N ILE A 69 -6.23 -8.41 -8.50
CA ILE A 69 -6.76 -9.05 -7.28
C ILE A 69 -8.22 -8.67 -7.09
N SER A 70 -8.55 -7.38 -7.21
CA SER A 70 -9.92 -6.88 -7.06
C SER A 70 -10.89 -7.54 -8.04
N TYR A 71 -10.54 -7.64 -9.33
CA TYR A 71 -11.39 -8.31 -10.33
C TYR A 71 -11.57 -9.79 -10.04
N THR A 72 -10.48 -10.49 -9.68
CA THR A 72 -10.55 -11.92 -9.35
C THR A 72 -11.41 -12.16 -8.13
N CYS A 73 -11.18 -11.44 -7.05
CA CYS A 73 -11.97 -11.54 -5.81
C CYS A 73 -13.46 -11.22 -6.05
N ASN A 74 -13.75 -10.21 -6.86
CA ASN A 74 -15.12 -9.86 -7.23
C ASN A 74 -15.83 -10.99 -7.99
N ARG A 75 -15.13 -11.70 -8.89
CA ARG A 75 -15.65 -12.86 -9.61
C ARG A 75 -15.95 -14.04 -8.68
N PHE A 76 -15.08 -14.31 -7.71
CA PHE A 76 -15.24 -15.39 -6.74
C PHE A 76 -16.14 -15.00 -5.54
N LYS A 77 -16.56 -13.74 -5.43
CA LYS A 77 -17.33 -13.21 -4.30
C LYS A 77 -16.59 -13.39 -2.97
N VAL A 78 -15.28 -13.24 -2.98
CA VAL A 78 -14.42 -13.25 -1.80
C VAL A 78 -14.04 -11.79 -1.48
N PRO A 79 -14.15 -11.33 -0.23
CA PRO A 79 -13.72 -9.98 0.13
C PRO A 79 -12.25 -9.75 -0.21
N TYR A 80 -11.97 -8.64 -0.88
CA TYR A 80 -10.62 -8.13 -1.09
C TYR A 80 -10.37 -6.94 -0.17
N VAL A 81 -9.47 -7.11 0.77
CA VAL A 81 -9.06 -6.08 1.73
C VAL A 81 -7.70 -5.56 1.31
N CYS A 82 -7.57 -4.26 1.09
CA CYS A 82 -6.26 -3.66 0.89
C CYS A 82 -6.07 -2.45 1.80
N TRP A 83 -4.84 -2.27 2.26
CA TRP A 83 -4.43 -1.08 2.99
C TRP A 83 -3.33 -0.37 2.21
N SER A 84 -3.66 0.80 1.66
CA SER A 84 -2.71 1.63 0.94
C SER A 84 -1.79 2.32 1.93
N VAL A 85 -0.48 2.16 1.72
CA VAL A 85 0.60 2.75 2.52
C VAL A 85 1.44 3.73 1.70
N ASP A 86 1.12 3.87 0.41
CA ASP A 86 1.76 4.80 -0.53
C ASP A 86 0.77 5.87 -1.00
N SER A 87 1.28 7.04 -1.37
CA SER A 87 0.51 8.13 -1.97
C SER A 87 1.42 8.92 -2.93
N PRO A 88 1.01 9.09 -4.21
CA PRO A 88 -0.18 8.52 -4.86
C PRO A 88 -0.03 7.04 -5.22
N VAL A 89 -1.18 6.36 -5.37
CA VAL A 89 -1.27 4.99 -5.91
C VAL A 89 -2.01 5.04 -7.24
N PRO A 90 -1.32 4.91 -8.39
CA PRO A 90 -1.93 5.00 -9.73
C PRO A 90 -3.03 3.96 -9.98
N GLU A 91 -2.92 2.78 -9.37
CA GLU A 91 -3.87 1.68 -9.50
C GLU A 91 -5.28 2.02 -9.00
N LEU A 92 -5.41 3.02 -8.12
CA LEU A 92 -6.71 3.51 -7.64
C LEU A 92 -7.55 4.19 -8.73
N PHE A 93 -6.95 4.61 -9.85
CA PHE A 93 -7.70 5.13 -11.00
C PHE A 93 -8.37 4.04 -11.84
N SER A 94 -8.17 2.77 -11.51
CA SER A 94 -8.79 1.64 -12.18
C SER A 94 -10.30 1.57 -11.92
N SER A 95 -11.06 1.11 -12.94
CA SER A 95 -12.48 0.77 -12.79
C SER A 95 -12.76 -0.34 -11.76
N ALA A 96 -11.74 -1.16 -11.43
CA ALA A 96 -11.81 -2.17 -10.36
C ALA A 96 -12.14 -1.56 -8.99
N LEU A 97 -11.88 -0.26 -8.79
CA LEU A 97 -12.21 0.44 -7.55
C LEU A 97 -13.71 0.35 -7.19
N LYS A 98 -14.57 0.19 -8.20
CA LYS A 98 -16.04 0.09 -8.05
C LYS A 98 -16.54 -1.28 -7.63
N ASN A 99 -15.68 -2.30 -7.57
CA ASN A 99 -16.09 -3.67 -7.25
C ASN A 99 -16.71 -3.78 -5.85
N GLU A 100 -17.79 -4.54 -5.74
CA GLU A 100 -18.57 -4.68 -4.50
C GLU A 100 -17.84 -5.42 -3.39
N TRP A 101 -16.91 -6.30 -3.75
CA TRP A 101 -16.17 -7.12 -2.81
C TRP A 101 -14.92 -6.45 -2.27
N ASN A 102 -14.62 -5.21 -2.68
CA ASN A 102 -13.52 -4.42 -2.12
C ASN A 102 -13.79 -3.97 -0.68
N ARG A 103 -12.71 -3.82 0.08
CA ARG A 103 -12.58 -3.11 1.36
C ARG A 103 -11.23 -2.38 1.32
N ILE A 104 -11.24 -1.12 0.89
CA ILE A 104 -10.03 -0.36 0.59
C ILE A 104 -9.82 0.65 1.69
N PHE A 105 -8.68 0.55 2.36
CA PHE A 105 -8.27 1.46 3.41
C PHE A 105 -7.16 2.36 2.87
N LEU A 106 -7.36 3.67 2.93
CA LEU A 106 -6.44 4.70 2.48
C LEU A 106 -5.91 5.48 3.69
N PHE A 107 -4.58 5.60 3.80
CA PHE A 107 -3.98 6.31 4.92
C PHE A 107 -3.91 7.82 4.69
N ASP A 108 -3.74 8.23 3.44
CA ASP A 108 -3.66 9.62 3.05
C ASP A 108 -5.07 10.21 2.94
N HIS A 109 -5.33 11.28 3.69
CA HIS A 109 -6.66 11.89 3.77
C HIS A 109 -7.07 12.55 2.45
N ALA A 110 -6.14 13.16 1.71
CA ALA A 110 -6.44 13.76 0.41
C ALA A 110 -6.78 12.68 -0.63
N GLN A 111 -6.05 11.57 -0.62
CA GLN A 111 -6.36 10.39 -1.43
C GLN A 111 -7.74 9.82 -1.08
N TYR A 112 -8.03 9.68 0.23
CA TYR A 112 -9.35 9.24 0.69
C TYR A 112 -10.47 10.17 0.20
N GLN A 113 -10.33 11.48 0.35
CA GLN A 113 -11.33 12.44 -0.13
C GLN A 113 -11.57 12.34 -1.64
N SER A 114 -10.51 12.08 -2.41
CA SER A 114 -10.59 11.97 -3.87
C SER A 114 -11.28 10.68 -4.34
N PHE A 115 -11.04 9.56 -3.67
CA PHE A 115 -11.50 8.25 -4.13
C PHE A 115 -12.75 7.74 -3.41
N HIS A 116 -13.01 8.16 -2.16
CA HIS A 116 -14.20 7.74 -1.42
C HIS A 116 -15.52 7.94 -2.19
N PRO A 117 -15.76 9.06 -2.92
CA PRO A 117 -16.98 9.24 -3.68
C PRO A 117 -17.21 8.21 -4.80
N VAL A 118 -16.16 7.54 -5.27
CA VAL A 118 -16.25 6.51 -6.32
C VAL A 118 -16.94 5.24 -5.81
N ASN A 119 -16.68 4.88 -4.53
CA ASN A 119 -17.28 3.71 -3.89
C ASN A 119 -17.42 3.92 -2.37
N PRO A 120 -18.37 4.76 -1.90
CA PRO A 120 -18.46 5.20 -0.51
C PRO A 120 -18.66 4.08 0.52
N ARG A 121 -19.18 2.93 0.07
CA ARG A 121 -19.42 1.77 0.95
C ARG A 121 -18.21 0.86 1.11
N ARG A 122 -17.13 1.10 0.34
CA ARG A 122 -16.01 0.18 0.22
C ARG A 122 -14.65 0.83 0.41
N ILE A 123 -14.61 2.16 0.46
CA ILE A 123 -13.38 2.93 0.65
C ILE A 123 -13.45 3.64 2.00
N PHE A 124 -12.43 3.44 2.81
CA PHE A 124 -12.38 3.87 4.20
C PHE A 124 -11.07 4.63 4.46
N TYR A 125 -11.10 5.56 5.38
CA TYR A 125 -9.91 6.21 5.90
C TYR A 125 -9.32 5.39 7.06
N LEU A 126 -8.04 5.05 6.99
CA LEU A 126 -7.31 4.38 8.06
C LEU A 126 -5.86 4.86 8.06
N PRO A 127 -5.45 5.67 9.03
CA PRO A 127 -4.07 6.16 9.17
C PRO A 127 -3.06 5.02 9.27
N LEU A 128 -1.80 5.33 8.95
CA LEU A 128 -0.69 4.40 9.20
C LEU A 128 -0.53 4.15 10.70
N ALA A 129 -0.09 2.95 11.02
CA ALA A 129 0.21 2.52 12.37
C ALA A 129 1.66 2.04 12.49
N ALA A 130 2.17 1.99 13.70
CA ALA A 130 3.48 1.45 14.01
C ALA A 130 3.35 0.14 14.79
N ASN A 131 4.28 -0.80 14.54
CA ASN A 131 4.41 -1.99 15.37
C ASN A 131 5.14 -1.62 16.67
N VAL A 132 4.38 -1.21 17.68
CA VAL A 132 4.90 -0.74 18.97
C VAL A 132 5.78 -1.81 19.62
N LYS A 133 5.33 -3.07 19.66
CA LYS A 133 6.10 -4.18 20.24
C LYS A 133 7.47 -4.40 19.59
N ARG A 134 7.57 -4.16 18.28
CA ARG A 134 8.84 -4.25 17.55
C ARG A 134 9.77 -3.10 17.94
N TRP A 135 9.23 -1.88 18.01
CA TRP A 135 10.01 -0.71 18.38
C TRP A 135 10.48 -0.75 19.84
N GLU A 136 9.63 -1.16 20.78
CA GLU A 136 10.01 -1.35 22.18
C GLU A 136 11.16 -2.35 22.30
N ARG A 137 11.08 -3.50 21.62
CA ARG A 137 12.17 -4.50 21.61
C ARG A 137 13.47 -3.96 21.01
N ALA A 138 13.37 -3.17 19.93
CA ALA A 138 14.55 -2.56 19.33
C ALA A 138 15.22 -1.57 20.29
N VAL A 139 14.44 -0.69 20.94
CA VAL A 139 14.96 0.29 21.91
C VAL A 139 15.57 -0.40 23.14
N LEU A 140 14.92 -1.45 23.68
CA LEU A 140 15.44 -2.20 24.83
C LEU A 140 16.77 -2.92 24.50
N GLY A 141 17.02 -3.23 23.24
CA GLY A 141 18.27 -3.84 22.78
C GLY A 141 19.37 -2.85 22.46
N MET A 142 19.11 -1.54 22.51
CA MET A 142 20.11 -0.51 22.18
C MET A 142 21.12 -0.32 23.34
N THR A 143 22.38 -0.14 22.97
CA THR A 143 23.49 0.16 23.89
C THR A 143 23.81 1.66 23.89
N GLU A 144 24.59 2.13 24.86
CA GLU A 144 25.11 3.52 24.86
C GLU A 144 25.88 3.86 23.59
N LYS A 145 26.57 2.89 23.01
CA LYS A 145 27.29 3.04 21.73
C LYS A 145 26.31 3.29 20.57
N ASP A 146 25.16 2.62 20.58
CA ASP A 146 24.13 2.82 19.55
C ASP A 146 23.52 4.21 19.68
N PHE A 147 23.21 4.65 20.90
CA PHE A 147 22.73 6.02 21.15
C PHE A 147 23.76 7.08 20.76
N ALA A 148 25.06 6.85 21.04
CA ALA A 148 26.13 7.76 20.62
C ALA A 148 26.32 7.80 19.09
N GLY A 149 26.08 6.65 18.42
CA GLY A 149 26.26 6.54 16.97
C GLY A 149 25.08 7.04 16.14
N TYR A 150 23.87 6.90 16.67
CA TYR A 150 22.62 7.22 15.94
C TYR A 150 21.81 8.35 16.57
N GLY A 151 22.15 8.77 17.77
CA GLY A 151 21.49 9.88 18.46
C GLY A 151 21.84 11.23 17.86
N GLY A 152 20.88 12.15 17.86
CA GLY A 152 21.05 13.53 17.38
C GLY A 152 19.83 14.36 17.74
N ASP A 153 20.03 15.69 17.86
CA ASP A 153 18.93 16.62 18.16
C ASP A 153 17.89 16.65 17.03
N VAL A 154 18.35 16.49 15.80
CA VAL A 154 17.50 16.40 14.59
C VAL A 154 18.09 15.33 13.69
N SER A 155 17.25 14.39 13.24
CA SER A 155 17.67 13.36 12.30
C SER A 155 16.69 13.23 11.14
N PHE A 156 17.21 12.88 9.97
CA PHE A 156 16.43 12.49 8.80
C PHE A 156 16.82 11.08 8.38
N VAL A 157 15.83 10.19 8.29
CA VAL A 157 16.02 8.84 7.76
C VAL A 157 15.14 8.68 6.53
N GLY A 158 15.76 8.50 5.38
CA GLY A 158 15.03 8.35 4.12
C GLY A 158 15.94 8.17 2.92
N SER A 159 15.35 7.93 1.76
CA SER A 159 16.06 7.90 0.49
C SER A 159 15.97 9.26 -0.18
N LEU A 160 17.07 9.75 -0.73
CA LEU A 160 17.10 10.97 -1.52
C LEU A 160 16.43 10.78 -2.90
N TYR A 161 16.15 9.56 -3.30
CA TYR A 161 15.55 9.19 -4.59
C TYR A 161 16.30 9.75 -5.82
N THR A 162 17.57 10.10 -5.69
CA THR A 162 18.39 10.71 -6.74
C THR A 162 18.48 9.84 -8.00
N GLU A 163 18.46 8.51 -7.83
CA GLU A 163 18.48 7.58 -8.96
C GLU A 163 17.09 7.39 -9.60
N LYS A 164 16.01 7.53 -8.81
CA LYS A 164 14.63 7.37 -9.28
C LYS A 164 14.04 8.68 -9.79
N CYS A 165 14.39 9.80 -9.17
CA CYS A 165 13.94 11.12 -9.58
C CYS A 165 15.00 11.76 -10.48
N ARG A 166 14.76 11.72 -11.78
CA ARG A 166 15.62 12.39 -12.77
C ARG A 166 15.33 13.90 -12.83
N TYR A 167 15.31 14.55 -11.67
CA TYR A 167 14.99 15.98 -11.56
C TYR A 167 15.97 16.81 -12.38
N ASP A 168 17.25 16.43 -12.43
CA ASP A 168 18.28 17.09 -13.25
C ASP A 168 17.94 17.06 -14.75
N ARG A 169 17.26 16.02 -15.23
CA ARG A 169 16.77 15.96 -16.61
C ARG A 169 15.53 16.81 -16.85
N LEU A 170 14.72 17.05 -15.80
CA LEU A 170 13.54 17.93 -15.88
C LEU A 170 13.95 19.39 -15.85
N LEU A 171 15.03 19.74 -15.16
CA LEU A 171 15.59 21.11 -15.16
C LEU A 171 16.13 21.52 -16.53
N HIS A 172 16.52 20.54 -17.37
CA HIS A 172 16.98 20.77 -18.74
C HIS A 172 15.91 20.46 -19.81
N ALA A 173 14.74 19.96 -19.39
CA ALA A 173 13.60 19.86 -20.28
C ALA A 173 13.04 21.26 -20.57
N GLN A 174 12.63 21.51 -21.81
CA GLN A 174 12.01 22.80 -22.17
C GLN A 174 10.87 23.11 -21.17
N PRO A 175 10.73 24.37 -20.75
CA PRO A 175 9.67 24.74 -19.83
C PRO A 175 8.32 24.32 -20.40
N LEU A 176 7.54 23.58 -19.59
CA LEU A 176 6.16 23.25 -19.92
C LEU A 176 5.44 24.56 -20.26
N PRO A 177 4.62 24.59 -21.32
CA PRO A 177 3.87 25.79 -21.67
C PRO A 177 3.03 26.26 -20.48
N ALA A 178 3.22 27.52 -20.10
CA ALA A 178 2.69 28.17 -18.90
C ALA A 178 1.14 28.14 -18.65
N PRO A 179 0.27 27.71 -19.54
CA PRO A 179 -1.17 27.80 -19.30
C PRO A 179 -1.79 26.74 -18.41
N ALA A 180 -1.10 25.62 -18.15
CA ALA A 180 -1.71 24.52 -17.42
C ALA A 180 -1.78 24.69 -15.87
N PHE A 181 -1.09 25.69 -15.32
CA PHE A 181 -1.00 25.89 -13.86
C PHE A 181 -1.65 27.17 -13.33
N GLN A 182 -2.33 27.95 -14.17
CA GLN A 182 -2.92 29.23 -13.73
C GLN A 182 -4.34 29.17 -13.20
N SER A 183 -4.94 28.00 -13.03
CA SER A 183 -6.35 27.89 -12.61
C SER A 183 -6.61 27.23 -11.25
N THR A 184 -5.63 27.14 -10.38
CA THR A 184 -5.91 26.74 -8.99
C THR A 184 -6.03 28.02 -8.15
N PRO A 185 -7.25 28.37 -7.69
CA PRO A 185 -7.39 29.54 -6.80
C PRO A 185 -6.63 29.29 -5.50
N ALA A 186 -5.89 30.30 -5.05
CA ALA A 186 -5.16 30.31 -3.77
C ALA A 186 -6.06 30.12 -2.53
N ALA A 187 -7.34 29.84 -2.69
CA ALA A 187 -8.33 29.70 -1.63
C ALA A 187 -8.39 28.30 -0.97
N LEU A 188 -7.50 27.36 -1.33
CA LEU A 188 -7.49 26.02 -0.73
C LEU A 188 -6.47 25.83 0.41
N TRP A 189 -5.81 26.91 0.85
CA TRP A 189 -4.77 26.83 1.89
C TRP A 189 -5.01 27.76 3.09
N THR A 190 -6.20 28.20 3.30
CA THR A 190 -6.57 28.90 4.55
C THR A 190 -7.62 28.08 5.30
N ASP A 191 -7.20 27.65 6.51
CA ASP A 191 -7.85 26.97 7.63
C ASP A 191 -7.56 25.49 7.74
#